data_c6b69d082aa9aa622f0f7be681af9d5e
#
_entry.id   c6b69d082aa9aa622f0f7be681af9d5e
#
_cell.length_a   1.000
_cell.length_b   1.000
_cell.length_c   1.000
_cell.angle_alpha   90.00
_cell.angle_beta   90.00
_cell.angle_gamma   90.00
#
_symmetry.space_group_name_H-M   'P 1'
#
loop_
_entity.id
_entity.type
_entity.pdbx_description
1 polymer ?
#
loop_
_entity_poly.entity_id
_entity_poly.type
_entity_poly.pdbx_seq_one_letter_code
_entity_poly.pdbx_strand_id
1 'polypeptide(L)'
;LVIPGGFGAAKNLSNWAFEGLNGYVLQEVKDLILHCIENKKPIVALCISPTLIAKSLEGTAYNPQLTLGSTEENSEYDIAEINGAISSVGAVANNKSIKEICVDENLRIISAPCYMLNARVNEIYNNTKMAIDRLSDYF
;
A
#
# COMPACT_ATOMS: atom_id res chain seq x y z
N LEU A 1 10.98 -6.38 2.12
CA LEU A 1 10.23 -5.66 3.15
C LEU A 1 8.75 -6.04 3.07
N VAL A 2 8.13 -6.39 4.19
CA VAL A 2 6.68 -6.61 4.26
C VAL A 2 6.10 -5.68 5.32
N ILE A 3 5.06 -4.92 4.95
CA ILE A 3 4.34 -4.01 5.85
C ILE A 3 2.90 -4.52 5.94
N PRO A 4 2.52 -5.18 7.06
CA PRO A 4 1.23 -5.86 7.17
C PRO A 4 0.02 -4.92 7.18
N GLY A 5 0.23 -3.65 7.47
CA GLY A 5 -0.86 -2.70 7.60
C GLY A 5 -1.44 -2.64 9.00
N GLY A 6 -2.76 -2.49 9.05
CA GLY A 6 -3.49 -2.24 10.26
C GLY A 6 -3.37 -0.79 10.75
N PHE A 7 -4.20 -0.43 11.72
CA PHE A 7 -4.25 0.93 12.25
C PHE A 7 -2.90 1.35 12.88
N GLY A 8 -2.11 0.37 13.38
CA GLY A 8 -0.77 0.60 13.89
C GLY A 8 0.21 1.14 12.86
N ALA A 9 0.15 0.68 11.60
CA ALA A 9 0.98 1.20 10.53
C ALA A 9 0.67 2.68 10.25
N ALA A 10 -0.61 3.01 10.11
CA ALA A 10 -1.06 4.37 9.83
C ALA A 10 -0.89 5.35 11.02
N LYS A 11 -0.65 4.83 12.22
CA LYS A 11 -0.60 5.60 13.48
C LYS A 11 0.80 5.67 14.08
N ASN A 12 1.60 4.59 13.95
CA ASN A 12 2.89 4.47 14.62
C ASN A 12 4.08 4.56 13.66
N LEU A 13 3.94 4.14 12.40
CA LEU A 13 4.96 4.30 11.36
C LEU A 13 4.79 5.61 10.60
N SER A 14 3.62 6.22 10.74
CA SER A 14 3.26 7.53 10.20
C SER A 14 2.22 8.18 11.12
N ASN A 15 1.79 9.38 10.81
CA ASN A 15 0.59 9.96 11.41
C ASN A 15 -0.57 10.09 10.40
N TRP A 16 -0.56 9.27 9.37
CA TRP A 16 -1.60 9.24 8.34
C TRP A 16 -3.01 9.09 8.92
N ALA A 17 -3.18 8.28 9.95
CA ALA A 17 -4.48 8.06 10.60
C ALA A 17 -5.11 9.34 11.19
N PHE A 18 -4.32 10.36 11.44
CA PHE A 18 -4.75 11.62 12.06
C PHE A 18 -4.74 12.79 11.08
N GLU A 19 -3.75 12.86 10.21
CA GLU A 19 -3.46 14.01 9.35
C GLU A 19 -3.61 13.71 7.86
N GLY A 20 -3.84 12.44 7.47
CA GLY A 20 -3.97 12.04 6.07
C GLY A 20 -2.81 12.56 5.23
N LEU A 21 -3.15 13.28 4.16
CA LEU A 21 -2.18 13.90 3.24
C LEU A 21 -1.21 14.88 3.90
N ASN A 22 -1.65 15.59 4.95
CA ASN A 22 -0.82 16.57 5.65
C ASN A 22 0.15 15.91 6.64
N GLY A 23 0.05 14.60 6.78
CA GLY A 23 0.87 13.83 7.69
C GLY A 23 2.29 13.58 7.17
N TYR A 24 3.03 12.82 7.96
CA TYR A 24 4.39 12.39 7.66
C TYR A 24 4.53 10.87 7.87
N VAL A 25 5.56 10.30 7.29
CA VAL A 25 6.08 8.97 7.61
C VAL A 25 7.35 9.15 8.44
N LEU A 26 7.57 8.31 9.46
CA LEU A 26 8.81 8.33 10.24
C LEU A 26 10.01 8.26 9.30
N GLN A 27 11.04 9.06 9.57
CA GLN A 27 12.20 9.17 8.67
C GLN A 27 12.86 7.81 8.45
N GLU A 28 13.00 7.01 9.49
CA GLU A 28 13.62 5.67 9.42
C GLU A 28 12.81 4.71 8.53
N VAL A 29 11.48 4.84 8.53
CA VAL A 29 10.59 4.05 7.66
C VAL A 29 10.72 4.51 6.22
N LYS A 30 10.76 5.82 6.00
CA LYS A 30 10.98 6.41 4.67
C LYS A 30 12.32 5.97 4.10
N ASP A 31 13.39 6.05 4.89
CA ASP A 31 14.74 5.64 4.49
C ASP A 31 14.80 4.15 4.12
N LEU A 32 14.10 3.30 4.89
CA LEU A 32 14.01 1.86 4.62
C LEU A 32 13.26 1.59 3.30
N ILE A 33 12.16 2.28 3.04
CA ILE A 33 11.41 2.15 1.79
C ILE A 33 12.27 2.59 0.60
N LEU A 34 12.90 3.75 0.68
CA LEU A 34 13.79 4.26 -0.37
C LEU A 34 14.97 3.31 -0.61
N HIS A 35 15.59 2.80 0.46
CA HIS A 35 16.65 1.80 0.36
C HIS A 35 16.19 0.54 -0.40
N CYS A 36 14.98 0.05 -0.12
CA CYS A 36 14.45 -1.10 -0.84
C CYS A 36 14.29 -0.81 -2.34
N ILE A 37 13.72 0.34 -2.70
CA ILE A 37 13.50 0.73 -4.09
C ILE A 37 14.82 0.91 -4.84
N GLU A 38 15.75 1.66 -4.29
CA GLU A 38 17.06 1.95 -4.90
C GLU A 38 17.90 0.68 -5.10
N ASN A 39 17.76 -0.29 -4.21
CA ASN A 39 18.48 -1.56 -4.28
C ASN A 39 17.64 -2.69 -4.91
N LYS A 40 16.50 -2.36 -5.53
CA LYS A 40 15.58 -3.31 -6.19
C LYS A 40 15.16 -4.46 -5.28
N LYS A 41 15.00 -4.20 -3.99
CA LYS A 41 14.47 -5.15 -3.01
C LYS A 41 12.95 -5.08 -3.02
N PRO A 42 12.25 -6.21 -3.10
CA PRO A 42 10.78 -6.18 -3.19
C PRO A 42 10.13 -5.69 -1.89
N ILE A 43 9.00 -4.99 -2.06
CA ILE A 43 8.17 -4.49 -0.96
C ILE A 43 6.77 -5.07 -1.11
N VAL A 44 6.21 -5.59 -0.02
CA VAL A 44 4.78 -5.94 0.08
C VAL A 44 4.11 -4.97 1.04
N ALA A 45 3.08 -4.28 0.56
CA ALA A 45 2.28 -3.33 1.32
C ALA A 45 0.82 -3.78 1.35
N LEU A 46 0.32 -4.15 2.53
CA LEU A 46 -1.02 -4.71 2.72
C LEU A 46 -1.96 -3.70 3.39
N CYS A 47 -3.24 -3.79 3.06
CA CYS A 47 -4.30 -3.00 3.71
C CYS A 47 -4.05 -1.49 3.52
N ILE A 48 -3.84 -0.74 4.60
CA ILE A 48 -3.58 0.71 4.57
C ILE A 48 -2.12 1.07 4.24
N SER A 49 -1.18 0.11 4.29
CA SER A 49 0.26 0.39 4.12
C SER A 49 0.66 1.01 2.78
N PRO A 50 -0.06 0.83 1.67
CA PRO A 50 0.24 1.57 0.44
C PRO A 50 0.26 3.09 0.61
N THR A 51 -0.47 3.64 1.59
CA THR A 51 -0.42 5.08 1.91
C THR A 51 0.97 5.50 2.42
N LEU A 52 1.64 4.62 3.20
CA LEU A 52 2.99 4.87 3.67
C LEU A 52 3.99 4.90 2.52
N ILE A 53 3.83 3.97 1.55
CA ILE A 53 4.68 3.94 0.34
C ILE A 53 4.49 5.23 -0.45
N ALA A 54 3.24 5.61 -0.76
CA ALA A 54 2.94 6.82 -1.52
C ALA A 54 3.54 8.07 -0.84
N LYS A 55 3.31 8.20 0.47
CA LYS A 55 3.80 9.35 1.24
C LYS A 55 5.33 9.38 1.39
N SER A 56 5.97 8.20 1.47
CA SER A 56 7.44 8.11 1.52
C SER A 56 8.10 8.54 0.22
N LEU A 57 7.42 8.35 -0.91
CA LEU A 57 7.93 8.68 -2.23
C LEU A 57 7.47 10.05 -2.74
N GLU A 58 6.67 10.78 -1.96
CA GLU A 58 6.27 12.15 -2.28
C GLU A 58 7.48 13.05 -2.57
N GLY A 59 7.42 13.78 -3.69
CA GLY A 59 8.49 14.67 -4.11
C GLY A 59 9.72 13.98 -4.71
N THR A 60 9.69 12.66 -4.86
CA THR A 60 10.72 11.91 -5.59
C THR A 60 10.32 11.72 -7.07
N ALA A 61 11.20 11.12 -7.87
CA ALA A 61 10.89 10.76 -9.26
C ALA A 61 10.10 9.46 -9.39
N TYR A 62 9.79 8.78 -8.29
CA TYR A 62 9.09 7.50 -8.28
C TYR A 62 7.57 7.71 -8.24
N ASN A 63 6.85 7.02 -9.14
CA ASN A 63 5.39 7.03 -9.21
C ASN A 63 4.84 5.61 -9.00
N PRO A 64 4.74 5.12 -7.76
CA PRO A 64 4.40 3.73 -7.50
C PRO A 64 2.96 3.41 -7.93
N GLN A 65 2.78 2.22 -8.51
CA GLN A 65 1.48 1.63 -8.79
C GLN A 65 0.98 0.92 -7.54
N LEU A 66 -0.13 1.38 -6.97
CA LEU A 66 -0.63 0.88 -5.68
C LEU A 66 -2.12 0.58 -5.72
N THR A 67 -2.57 -0.29 -4.82
CA THR A 67 -4.00 -0.46 -4.55
C THR A 67 -4.30 -0.33 -3.06
N LEU A 68 -5.45 0.25 -2.78
CA LEU A 68 -6.10 0.29 -1.46
C LEU A 68 -7.47 -0.39 -1.51
N GLY A 69 -7.82 -0.95 -2.67
CA GLY A 69 -9.09 -1.59 -2.92
C GLY A 69 -9.79 -1.05 -4.15
N SER A 70 -11.06 -1.40 -4.29
CA SER A 70 -11.93 -0.97 -5.37
C SER A 70 -13.02 -0.03 -4.84
N THR A 71 -13.34 1.00 -5.60
CA THR A 71 -14.49 1.88 -5.34
C THR A 71 -15.83 1.22 -5.66
N GLU A 72 -15.80 0.04 -6.29
CA GLU A 72 -17.00 -0.74 -6.66
C GLU A 72 -17.36 -1.79 -5.62
N GLU A 73 -16.50 -2.05 -4.64
CA GLU A 73 -16.75 -3.00 -3.55
C GLU A 73 -17.05 -2.28 -2.23
N ASN A 74 -17.82 -2.94 -1.38
CA ASN A 74 -18.16 -2.40 -0.07
C ASN A 74 -16.90 -2.23 0.80
N SER A 75 -16.81 -1.08 1.46
CA SER A 75 -15.75 -0.74 2.40
C SER A 75 -16.31 0.10 3.53
N GLU A 76 -15.70 0.01 4.71
CA GLU A 76 -15.93 0.95 5.83
C GLU A 76 -15.13 2.25 5.65
N TYR A 77 -14.23 2.28 4.65
CA TYR A 77 -13.38 3.42 4.33
C TYR A 77 -13.81 4.08 3.03
N ASP A 78 -13.59 5.36 2.89
CA ASP A 78 -13.75 6.07 1.61
C ASP A 78 -12.54 5.77 0.72
N ILE A 79 -12.63 4.67 -0.04
CA ILE A 79 -11.58 4.24 -0.97
C ILE A 79 -11.31 5.29 -2.04
N ALA A 80 -12.36 6.00 -2.50
CA ALA A 80 -12.19 7.04 -3.52
C ALA A 80 -11.38 8.23 -2.98
N GLU A 81 -11.66 8.66 -1.75
CA GLU A 81 -10.91 9.72 -1.07
C GLU A 81 -9.45 9.32 -0.89
N ILE A 82 -9.19 8.10 -0.38
CA ILE A 82 -7.81 7.64 -0.14
C ILE A 82 -7.05 7.46 -1.46
N ASN A 83 -7.69 6.95 -2.51
CA ASN A 83 -7.10 6.86 -3.85
C ASN A 83 -6.76 8.25 -4.41
N GLY A 84 -7.65 9.23 -4.23
CA GLY A 84 -7.37 10.63 -4.58
C GLY A 84 -6.18 11.20 -3.80
N ALA A 85 -6.12 10.87 -2.51
CA ALA A 85 -5.06 11.31 -1.63
C ALA A 85 -3.68 10.78 -2.07
N ILE A 86 -3.52 9.48 -2.29
CA ILE A 86 -2.24 8.92 -2.75
C ILE A 86 -1.87 9.41 -4.16
N SER A 87 -2.86 9.65 -5.02
CA SER A 87 -2.62 10.17 -6.35
C SER A 87 -2.09 11.60 -6.32
N SER A 88 -2.53 12.41 -5.38
CA SER A 88 -2.06 13.81 -5.24
C SER A 88 -0.60 13.92 -4.79
N VAL A 89 -0.04 12.88 -4.21
CA VAL A 89 1.38 12.79 -3.83
C VAL A 89 2.23 11.99 -4.83
N GLY A 90 1.69 11.68 -6.01
CA GLY A 90 2.43 11.11 -7.13
C GLY A 90 2.31 9.61 -7.30
N ALA A 91 1.54 8.90 -6.49
CA ALA A 91 1.26 7.49 -6.74
C ALA A 91 0.17 7.30 -7.81
N VAL A 92 0.09 6.12 -8.39
CA VAL A 92 -0.99 5.72 -9.29
C VAL A 92 -1.89 4.73 -8.56
N ALA A 93 -3.11 5.17 -8.23
CA ALA A 93 -4.10 4.33 -7.57
C ALA A 93 -4.78 3.39 -8.57
N ASN A 94 -4.76 2.10 -8.29
CA ASN A 94 -5.39 1.06 -9.10
C ASN A 94 -6.53 0.41 -8.33
N ASN A 95 -7.73 0.41 -8.89
CA ASN A 95 -8.86 -0.35 -8.34
C ASN A 95 -8.58 -1.85 -8.47
N LYS A 96 -8.58 -2.54 -7.34
CA LYS A 96 -8.44 -4.00 -7.24
C LYS A 96 -9.46 -4.54 -6.26
N SER A 97 -10.12 -5.61 -6.68
CA SER A 97 -11.05 -6.36 -5.82
C SER A 97 -10.31 -7.14 -4.75
N ILE A 98 -11.06 -7.72 -3.81
CA ILE A 98 -10.47 -8.62 -2.79
C ILE A 98 -9.83 -9.89 -3.41
N LYS A 99 -10.09 -10.19 -4.67
CA LYS A 99 -9.52 -11.33 -5.41
C LYS A 99 -8.30 -10.96 -6.25
N GLU A 100 -7.83 -9.73 -6.14
CA GLU A 100 -6.74 -9.19 -6.95
C GLU A 100 -5.67 -8.54 -6.08
N ILE A 101 -4.49 -8.40 -6.66
CA ILE A 101 -3.37 -7.60 -6.12
C ILE A 101 -2.91 -6.59 -7.17
N CYS A 102 -2.21 -5.57 -6.75
CA CYS A 102 -1.50 -4.67 -7.66
C CYS A 102 0.00 -4.93 -7.56
N VAL A 103 0.67 -5.03 -8.71
CA VAL A 103 2.10 -5.26 -8.80
C VAL A 103 2.73 -4.16 -9.63
N ASP A 104 3.63 -3.42 -9.04
CA ASP A 104 4.53 -2.51 -9.74
C ASP A 104 5.84 -3.25 -10.03
N GLU A 105 5.99 -3.72 -11.26
CA GLU A 105 7.18 -4.49 -11.68
C GLU A 105 8.44 -3.63 -11.71
N ASN A 106 8.30 -2.33 -11.98
CA ASN A 106 9.45 -1.42 -12.08
C ASN A 106 10.07 -1.16 -10.71
N LEU A 107 9.22 -0.90 -9.71
CA LEU A 107 9.63 -0.61 -8.34
C LEU A 107 9.64 -1.84 -7.44
N ARG A 108 9.19 -2.99 -7.96
CA ARG A 108 9.02 -4.26 -7.22
C ARG A 108 8.14 -4.09 -5.97
N ILE A 109 7.03 -3.39 -6.14
CA ILE A 109 6.05 -3.18 -5.06
C ILE A 109 4.83 -4.03 -5.34
N ILE A 110 4.41 -4.80 -4.35
CA ILE A 110 3.19 -5.59 -4.36
C ILE A 110 2.25 -4.99 -3.33
N SER A 111 1.02 -4.68 -3.71
CA SER A 111 0.00 -4.22 -2.77
C SER A 111 -1.30 -5.00 -2.90
N ALA A 112 -1.98 -5.18 -1.77
CA ALA A 112 -3.23 -5.93 -1.69
C ALA A 112 -4.22 -5.24 -0.76
N PRO A 113 -5.52 -5.19 -1.13
CA PRO A 113 -6.54 -4.49 -0.35
C PRO A 113 -6.74 -5.02 1.06
N CYS A 114 -6.77 -6.33 1.23
CA CYS A 114 -7.03 -6.97 2.53
C CYS A 114 -8.26 -6.36 3.23
N TYR A 115 -8.11 -5.93 4.48
CA TYR A 115 -9.19 -5.35 5.30
C TYR A 115 -9.62 -3.92 4.90
N MET A 116 -9.09 -3.36 3.82
CA MET A 116 -9.65 -2.13 3.23
C MET A 116 -11.02 -2.39 2.61
N LEU A 117 -11.35 -3.63 2.30
CA LEU A 117 -12.64 -4.05 1.75
C LEU A 117 -13.40 -4.93 2.75
N ASN A 118 -14.74 -4.83 2.71
CA ASN A 118 -15.61 -5.70 3.51
C ASN A 118 -15.65 -7.10 2.89
N ALA A 119 -14.80 -7.99 3.41
CA ALA A 119 -14.64 -9.34 2.92
C ALA A 119 -14.59 -10.36 4.07
N ARG A 120 -14.82 -11.63 3.74
CA ARG A 120 -14.73 -12.72 4.71
C ARG A 120 -13.27 -13.02 5.04
N VAL A 121 -13.02 -13.55 6.23
CA VAL A 121 -11.66 -13.87 6.71
C VAL A 121 -10.88 -14.76 5.73
N ASN A 122 -11.54 -15.73 5.11
CA ASN A 122 -10.90 -16.59 4.10
C ASN A 122 -10.53 -15.83 2.82
N GLU A 123 -11.30 -14.82 2.42
CA GLU A 123 -10.99 -13.97 1.26
C GLU A 123 -9.79 -13.05 1.57
N ILE A 124 -9.76 -12.47 2.77
CA ILE A 124 -8.62 -11.69 3.28
C ILE A 124 -7.35 -12.55 3.31
N TYR A 125 -7.45 -13.78 3.84
CA TYR A 125 -6.34 -14.73 3.86
C TYR A 125 -5.81 -15.02 2.45
N ASN A 126 -6.71 -15.32 1.50
CA ASN A 126 -6.34 -15.60 0.12
C ASN A 126 -5.70 -14.37 -0.56
N ASN A 127 -6.23 -13.17 -0.33
CA ASN A 127 -5.69 -11.94 -0.87
C ASN A 127 -4.27 -11.65 -0.33
N THR A 128 -4.08 -11.82 0.98
CA THR A 128 -2.74 -11.72 1.60
C THR A 128 -1.79 -12.77 1.05
N LYS A 129 -2.27 -14.04 0.93
CA LYS A 129 -1.48 -15.14 0.38
C LYS A 129 -1.01 -14.84 -1.06
N MET A 130 -1.89 -14.33 -1.91
CA MET A 130 -1.52 -13.93 -3.28
C MET A 130 -0.35 -12.95 -3.30
N ALA A 131 -0.37 -11.94 -2.41
CA ALA A 131 0.71 -10.96 -2.32
C ALA A 131 2.03 -11.58 -1.85
N ILE A 132 1.99 -12.50 -0.89
CA ILE A 132 3.18 -13.20 -0.39
C ILE A 132 3.70 -14.23 -1.39
N ASP A 133 2.81 -14.97 -2.07
CA ASP A 133 3.21 -15.89 -3.14
C ASP A 133 3.93 -15.12 -4.26
N ARG A 134 3.36 -13.96 -4.66
CA ARG A 134 3.98 -13.10 -5.68
C ARG A 134 5.35 -12.56 -5.26
N LEU A 135 5.56 -12.32 -3.97
CA LEU A 135 6.86 -11.91 -3.45
C LEU A 135 7.96 -12.95 -3.76
N SER A 136 7.61 -14.24 -3.76
CA SER A 136 8.58 -15.32 -4.00
C SER A 136 9.19 -15.29 -5.42
N ASP A 137 8.54 -14.66 -6.38
CA ASP A 137 9.02 -14.54 -7.76
C ASP A 137 10.25 -13.62 -7.90
N TYR A 138 10.59 -12.90 -6.82
CA TYR A 138 11.76 -12.01 -6.78
C TYR A 138 13.02 -12.63 -6.14
N PHE A 139 12.96 -13.92 -5.81
CA PHE A 139 14.10 -14.63 -5.17
C PHE A 139 14.64 -15.78 -6.01
#